data_d4c7fbbde3acce511f86062e6d528a02
#
_entry.id   d4c7fbbde3acce511f86062e6d528a02
#
_cell.length_a   1.000
_cell.length_b   1.000
_cell.length_c   1.000
_cell.angle_alpha   90.00
_cell.angle_beta   90.00
_cell.angle_gamma   90.00
#
_symmetry.space_group_name_H-M   'P 1'
#
loop_
_entity.id
_entity.type
_entity.pdbx_description
1 polymer ?
#
loop_
_entity_poly.entity_id
_entity_poly.type
_entity_poly.pdbx_seq_one_letter_code
_entity_poly.pdbx_strand_id
1 'polypeptide(L)'
;MRRKLLALLICVLVIPAIVMAQVRQIPDGAKRGNIVHLQDTIVEIDGQPMRLSAGAQIRSSDNLFIVPMSLPRGALVKYTLDGSGQIHRVWVLTQEETAAPDKKPQ
;
A
#
# COMPACT_ATOMS: atom_id res chain seq x y z
N MET A 1 49.99 -23.79 2.32
CA MET A 1 49.02 -24.19 1.32
C MET A 1 47.62 -24.35 1.87
N ARG A 2 47.45 -24.89 3.05
CA ARG A 2 46.17 -25.04 3.70
C ARG A 2 45.55 -23.72 4.11
N ARG A 3 46.35 -22.68 4.28
CA ARG A 3 45.91 -21.37 4.70
C ARG A 3 45.08 -20.63 3.61
N LYS A 4 45.32 -20.97 2.36
CA LYS A 4 44.64 -20.34 1.25
C LYS A 4 43.20 -20.82 1.10
N LEU A 5 42.92 -22.02 1.57
CA LEU A 5 41.57 -22.58 1.55
C LEU A 5 40.66 -21.97 2.62
N LEU A 6 41.24 -21.57 3.75
CA LEU A 6 40.50 -20.94 4.84
C LEU A 6 40.13 -19.50 4.52
N ALA A 7 40.97 -18.80 3.75
CA ALA A 7 40.66 -17.42 3.35
C ALA A 7 39.54 -17.36 2.33
N LEU A 8 39.34 -18.38 1.53
CA LEU A 8 38.27 -18.44 0.54
C LEU A 8 36.90 -18.68 1.17
N LEU A 9 36.86 -19.37 2.30
CA LEU A 9 35.62 -19.68 2.97
C LEU A 9 34.98 -18.46 3.64
N ILE A 10 35.79 -17.49 4.01
CA ILE A 10 35.32 -16.30 4.70
C ILE A 10 34.62 -15.32 3.75
N CYS A 11 35.00 -15.32 2.48
CA CYS A 11 34.42 -14.43 1.48
C CYS A 11 33.00 -14.80 1.11
N VAL A 12 32.55 -16.02 1.35
CA VAL A 12 31.23 -16.51 0.96
C VAL A 12 30.15 -16.13 1.97
N LEU A 13 30.56 -15.72 3.17
CA LEU A 13 29.63 -15.44 4.26
C LEU A 13 29.16 -13.99 4.31
N VAL A 14 29.73 -13.12 3.49
CA VAL A 14 29.31 -11.73 3.45
C VAL A 14 28.33 -11.55 2.31
N ILE A 15 27.14 -12.12 2.48
CA ILE A 15 26.02 -11.81 1.59
C ILE A 15 25.29 -10.65 2.24
N PRO A 16 25.31 -9.45 1.64
CA PRO A 16 24.50 -8.37 2.17
C PRO A 16 23.04 -8.80 2.11
N ALA A 17 22.38 -8.76 3.25
CA ALA A 17 20.96 -8.96 3.29
C ALA A 17 20.33 -7.77 2.55
N ILE A 18 19.99 -7.97 1.29
CA ILE A 18 19.26 -6.98 0.53
C ILE A 18 17.82 -7.02 1.04
N VAL A 19 17.50 -6.10 1.92
CA VAL A 19 16.12 -5.89 2.31
C VAL A 19 15.46 -5.19 1.15
N MET A 20 14.86 -5.99 0.27
CA MET A 20 14.04 -5.42 -0.80
C MET A 20 12.73 -4.96 -0.17
N ALA A 21 12.50 -3.66 -0.18
CA ALA A 21 11.19 -3.14 0.15
C ALA A 21 10.18 -3.80 -0.79
N GLN A 22 9.19 -4.49 -0.23
CA GLN A 22 8.16 -5.12 -1.03
C GLN A 22 7.36 -4.07 -1.76
N VAL A 23 7.50 -4.05 -3.08
CA VAL A 23 6.67 -3.19 -3.92
C VAL A 23 5.35 -3.94 -4.14
N ARG A 24 4.31 -3.49 -3.45
CA ARG A 24 2.98 -4.04 -3.66
C ARG A 24 2.41 -3.50 -4.95
N GLN A 25 1.54 -4.27 -5.57
CA GLN A 25 0.92 -3.88 -6.82
C GLN A 25 -0.44 -3.25 -6.57
N ILE A 26 -0.51 -1.96 -6.83
CA ILE A 26 -1.78 -1.22 -6.80
C ILE A 26 -2.20 -1.03 -8.25
N PRO A 27 -3.47 -1.35 -8.60
CA PRO A 27 -3.92 -1.20 -9.99
C PRO A 27 -3.71 0.21 -10.52
N ASP A 28 -3.30 0.32 -11.78
CA ASP A 28 -3.04 1.61 -12.41
C ASP A 28 -4.30 2.48 -12.48
N GLY A 29 -5.48 1.85 -12.55
CA GLY A 29 -6.75 2.58 -12.58
C GLY A 29 -7.25 3.03 -11.23
N ALA A 30 -6.51 2.75 -10.15
CA ALA A 30 -6.92 3.19 -8.82
C ALA A 30 -6.85 4.71 -8.71
N LYS A 31 -7.89 5.29 -8.12
CA LYS A 31 -7.96 6.73 -7.92
C LYS A 31 -7.26 7.11 -6.63
N ARG A 32 -6.77 8.34 -6.57
CA ARG A 32 -6.06 8.87 -5.41
C ARG A 32 -6.91 9.89 -4.68
N GLY A 33 -6.90 9.87 -3.36
CA GLY A 33 -7.62 10.86 -2.57
C GLY A 33 -7.29 10.75 -1.09
N ASN A 34 -7.73 11.73 -0.33
CA ASN A 34 -7.57 11.73 1.12
C ASN A 34 -8.83 11.17 1.75
N ILE A 35 -8.67 10.17 2.62
CA ILE A 35 -9.79 9.43 3.19
C ILE A 35 -10.00 9.80 4.66
N VAL A 36 -11.26 9.93 5.04
CA VAL A 36 -11.66 10.10 6.43
C VAL A 36 -12.79 9.14 6.70
N HIS A 37 -12.64 8.28 7.71
CA HIS A 37 -13.70 7.40 8.14
C HIS A 37 -14.71 8.20 8.97
N LEU A 38 -15.97 8.12 8.62
CA LEU A 38 -17.04 8.81 9.35
C LEU A 38 -17.72 7.88 10.34
N GLN A 39 -18.42 6.87 9.84
CA GLN A 39 -19.08 5.87 10.67
C GLN A 39 -19.37 4.62 9.82
N ASP A 40 -19.30 3.46 10.45
CA ASP A 40 -19.62 2.16 9.81
C ASP A 40 -18.88 2.02 8.47
N THR A 41 -19.61 1.95 7.37
CA THR A 41 -19.04 1.82 6.02
C THR A 41 -19.00 3.14 5.26
N ILE A 42 -19.25 4.25 5.93
CA ILE A 42 -19.28 5.57 5.28
C ILE A 42 -17.95 6.28 5.53
N VAL A 43 -17.33 6.69 4.45
CA VAL A 43 -16.08 7.45 4.46
C VAL A 43 -16.23 8.68 3.60
N GLU A 44 -15.32 9.63 3.77
CA GLU A 44 -15.19 10.76 2.84
C GLU A 44 -13.90 10.60 2.06
N ILE A 45 -13.97 10.83 0.76
CA ILE A 45 -12.80 10.95 -0.11
C ILE A 45 -12.78 12.37 -0.64
N ASP A 46 -11.77 13.14 -0.27
CA ASP A 46 -11.63 14.55 -0.65
C ASP A 46 -12.89 15.36 -0.32
N GLY A 47 -13.48 15.08 0.85
CA GLY A 47 -14.68 15.76 1.30
C GLY A 47 -15.99 15.21 0.76
N GLN A 48 -15.95 14.21 -0.11
CA GLN A 48 -17.14 13.61 -0.71
C GLN A 48 -17.52 12.33 0.03
N PRO A 49 -18.75 12.24 0.57
CA PRO A 49 -19.19 11.00 1.22
C PRO A 49 -19.27 9.86 0.22
N MET A 50 -18.72 8.73 0.60
CA MET A 50 -18.76 7.52 -0.21
C MET A 50 -18.96 6.31 0.71
N ARG A 51 -19.41 5.22 0.13
CA ARG A 51 -19.66 4.00 0.91
C ARG A 51 -18.66 2.92 0.53
N LEU A 52 -18.19 2.23 1.55
CA LEU A 52 -17.39 1.01 1.36
C LEU A 52 -18.35 -0.13 1.01
N SER A 53 -17.99 -0.96 0.03
CA SER A 53 -18.80 -2.13 -0.31
C SER A 53 -18.73 -3.15 0.83
N ALA A 54 -19.66 -4.11 0.83
CA ALA A 54 -19.71 -5.14 1.87
C ALA A 54 -18.44 -5.97 1.95
N GLY A 55 -17.78 -6.19 0.81
CA GLY A 55 -16.52 -6.93 0.76
C GLY A 55 -15.29 -6.04 0.63
N ALA A 56 -15.39 -4.76 0.99
CA ALA A 56 -14.29 -3.84 0.83
C ALA A 56 -13.09 -4.27 1.68
N GLN A 57 -11.90 -4.15 1.11
CA GLN A 57 -10.66 -4.45 1.79
C GLN A 57 -9.80 -3.21 1.83
N ILE A 58 -9.24 -2.94 3.01
CA ILE A 58 -8.36 -1.80 3.24
C ILE A 58 -7.01 -2.34 3.67
N ARG A 59 -5.96 -1.89 2.99
CA ARG A 59 -4.58 -2.23 3.36
C ARG A 59 -3.87 -0.99 3.89
N SER A 60 -3.18 -1.18 5.00
CA SER A 60 -2.35 -0.13 5.59
C SER A 60 -1.11 0.12 4.74
N SER A 61 -0.35 1.13 5.11
CA SER A 61 0.95 1.39 4.45
C SER A 61 1.91 0.21 4.61
N ASP A 62 1.74 -0.60 5.65
CA ASP A 62 2.51 -1.84 5.85
C ASP A 62 1.92 -3.03 5.10
N ASN A 63 0.92 -2.79 4.26
CA ASN A 63 0.25 -3.80 3.44
C ASN A 63 -0.52 -4.84 4.26
N LEU A 64 -0.95 -4.48 5.45
CA LEU A 64 -1.78 -5.32 6.32
C LEU A 64 -3.25 -4.94 6.16
N PHE A 65 -4.14 -5.92 6.29
CA PHE A 65 -5.57 -5.64 6.30
C PHE A 65 -5.93 -4.90 7.58
N ILE A 66 -6.66 -3.81 7.44
CA ILE A 66 -7.14 -3.03 8.58
C ILE A 66 -8.64 -2.78 8.44
N VAL A 67 -9.28 -2.49 9.56
CA VAL A 67 -10.69 -2.11 9.58
C VAL A 67 -10.82 -0.61 9.34
N PRO A 68 -12.01 -0.14 8.87
CA PRO A 68 -12.18 1.29 8.55
C PRO A 68 -11.85 2.23 9.72
N MET A 69 -12.15 1.80 10.94
CA MET A 69 -11.88 2.62 12.13
C MET A 69 -10.39 2.87 12.35
N SER A 70 -9.54 2.01 11.80
CA SER A 70 -8.09 2.13 11.95
C SER A 70 -7.45 3.03 10.90
N LEU A 71 -8.23 3.56 9.97
CA LEU A 71 -7.70 4.47 8.96
C LEU A 71 -7.18 5.75 9.61
N PRO A 72 -5.93 6.16 9.31
CA PRO A 72 -5.45 7.46 9.75
C PRO A 72 -6.31 8.55 9.12
N ARG A 73 -6.71 9.52 9.94
CA ARG A 73 -7.59 10.58 9.48
C ARG A 73 -6.90 11.43 8.42
N GLY A 74 -7.52 11.53 7.25
CA GLY A 74 -6.97 12.33 6.16
C GLY A 74 -5.81 11.68 5.43
N ALA A 75 -5.60 10.36 5.62
CA ALA A 75 -4.53 9.65 4.94
C ALA A 75 -4.72 9.66 3.44
N LEU A 76 -3.62 9.81 2.71
CA LEU A 76 -3.65 9.70 1.26
C LEU A 76 -3.73 8.22 0.88
N VAL A 77 -4.72 7.88 0.08
CA VAL A 77 -4.98 6.50 -0.32
C VAL A 77 -5.16 6.42 -1.83
N LYS A 78 -5.01 5.21 -2.35
CA LYS A 78 -5.55 4.85 -3.66
C LYS A 78 -6.70 3.89 -3.44
N TYR A 79 -7.71 3.98 -4.29
CA TYR A 79 -8.90 3.17 -4.13
C TYR A 79 -9.51 2.80 -5.47
N THR A 80 -10.23 1.67 -5.48
CA THR A 80 -10.98 1.23 -6.65
C THR A 80 -12.45 1.13 -6.29
N LEU A 81 -13.29 1.30 -7.29
CA LEU A 81 -14.73 1.19 -7.13
C LEU A 81 -15.23 -0.12 -7.72
N ASP A 82 -16.33 -0.63 -7.18
CA ASP A 82 -17.00 -1.78 -7.75
C ASP A 82 -18.01 -1.34 -8.82
N GLY A 83 -18.77 -2.30 -9.35
CA GLY A 83 -19.76 -2.00 -10.39
C GLY A 83 -20.90 -1.10 -9.96
N SER A 84 -21.13 -0.97 -8.65
CA SER A 84 -22.17 -0.08 -8.09
C SER A 84 -21.62 1.30 -7.72
N GLY A 85 -20.35 1.55 -7.93
CA GLY A 85 -19.74 2.82 -7.54
C GLY A 85 -19.34 2.89 -6.07
N GLN A 86 -19.36 1.77 -5.35
CA GLN A 86 -18.91 1.72 -3.97
C GLN A 86 -17.42 1.41 -3.93
N ILE A 87 -16.75 1.88 -2.87
CA ILE A 87 -15.31 1.63 -2.69
C ILE A 87 -15.10 0.15 -2.38
N HIS A 88 -14.26 -0.50 -3.17
CA HIS A 88 -14.02 -1.93 -3.05
C HIS A 88 -12.65 -2.26 -2.46
N ARG A 89 -11.62 -1.56 -2.87
CA ARG A 89 -10.24 -1.74 -2.40
C ARG A 89 -9.66 -0.38 -2.04
N VAL A 90 -8.92 -0.35 -0.93
CA VAL A 90 -8.25 0.87 -0.47
C VAL A 90 -6.83 0.51 -0.06
N TRP A 91 -5.86 1.32 -0.47
CA TRP A 91 -4.46 1.20 -0.07
C TRP A 91 -4.01 2.52 0.54
N VAL A 92 -3.67 2.50 1.83
CA VAL A 92 -3.05 3.65 2.47
C VAL A 92 -1.62 3.75 1.94
N LEU A 93 -1.28 4.88 1.35
CA LEU A 93 -0.01 5.01 0.64
C LEU A 93 1.15 5.19 1.62
N THR A 94 2.29 4.60 1.25
CA THR A 94 3.56 4.88 1.92
C THR A 94 4.05 6.25 1.47
N GLN A 95 5.07 6.78 2.15
CA GLN A 95 5.67 8.04 1.73
C GLN A 95 6.24 7.96 0.32
N GLU A 96 6.85 6.82 -0.01
CA GLU A 96 7.40 6.60 -1.34
C GLU A 96 6.30 6.58 -2.40
N GLU A 97 5.21 5.89 -2.12
CA GLU A 97 4.07 5.84 -3.03
C GLU A 97 3.40 7.20 -3.17
N THR A 98 3.35 7.98 -2.09
CA THR A 98 2.79 9.32 -2.11
C THR A 98 3.61 10.25 -3.00
N ALA A 99 4.94 10.11 -2.95
CA ALA A 99 5.85 10.94 -3.74
C ALA A 99 5.90 10.51 -5.21
N ALA A 100 5.52 9.26 -5.51
CA ALA A 100 5.55 8.76 -6.88
C ALA A 100 4.41 9.36 -7.69
N PRO A 101 4.67 9.79 -8.94
CA PRO A 101 3.60 10.31 -9.79
C PRO A 101 2.65 9.18 -10.20
N ASP A 102 1.38 9.52 -10.37
CA ASP A 102 0.42 8.58 -10.91
C ASP A 102 0.77 8.25 -12.36
N LYS A 103 0.63 6.96 -12.71
CA LYS A 103 0.76 6.58 -14.11
C LYS A 103 -0.46 7.09 -14.85
N LYS A 104 -0.22 7.91 -15.84
CA LYS A 104 -1.32 8.38 -16.70
C LYS A 104 -1.65 7.30 -17.70
N PRO A 105 -2.95 7.01 -17.91
CA PRO A 105 -3.34 6.13 -19.00
C PRO A 105 -2.92 6.77 -20.32
N GLN A 106 -2.34 5.97 -21.16
CA GLN A 106 -1.88 6.43 -22.46
C GLN A 106 -2.92 6.17 -23.51
#